data_7eb749e14a27fbd8ef5d72e0a167a11c
#
_entry.id   7eb749e14a27fbd8ef5d72e0a167a11c
#
_cell.length_a   1.000
_cell.length_b   1.000
_cell.length_c   1.000
_cell.angle_alpha   90.00
_cell.angle_beta   90.00
_cell.angle_gamma   90.00
#
_symmetry.space_group_name_H-M   'P 1'
#
loop_
_entity.id
_entity.type
_entity.pdbx_description
1 polymer ?
#
loop_
_entity_poly.entity_id
_entity_poly.type
_entity_poly.pdbx_seq_one_letter_code
_entity_poly.pdbx_strand_id
1 'polypeptide(L)'
;MIRTEVIASIPTLLRGHADARGDKVAFADAHGTVTYGDLMRTTGNLAGALANEGVSRGDAVAILLPNSVAWVQSCLAINRAGALAVPIGYDASPPEIVYRMVDAGCKALITAEDALDAVMRIRSQMPALTTVIGVGTGATPSGILRFGDLIASSPPSVPLDPGAIDQPAFILYTSGTTGRAKGVVLSVRGMLWVTAACWMPIVGLCEQDRLLSPLPLVHSYALNLSVLSVLATGASVYIMPKYSTSEVLRLLDNGPYTILPGVPTTFHYLLQGAGSKRSLGRLRLCISAGAIMPASLNRAFEAAFEVPLLDGYGITETSTMVTMNWPIGTRVLGSCGLPVPGLTVRIIDPASGADVETGAQGELIIRGPNLMSGYHNKPQESAAALRGGWYHTGDLAKTDPNGYVAITGRLKELIIRGGMNIAPAEIEEVAGTFEGVLDCAVVGAGHALLGEVPVIFVVPRSGHTPDAAKLLEFLRERLSAYKLPHAVHFIDEIPRTGSGKILRFRLRERLGAPLG
;
A
#
# COMPACT_ATOMS: atom_id res chain seq x y z
N MET A 1 -21.02 -3.33 -13.00
CA MET A 1 -21.37 -4.70 -12.53
C MET A 1 -20.12 -5.33 -11.96
N ILE A 2 -20.21 -6.01 -10.80
CA ILE A 2 -19.07 -6.74 -10.20
C ILE A 2 -18.68 -7.90 -11.13
N ARG A 3 -17.39 -8.07 -11.38
CA ARG A 3 -16.82 -9.03 -12.34
C ARG A 3 -16.35 -10.30 -11.60
N THR A 4 -17.31 -11.06 -11.07
CA THR A 4 -17.03 -12.21 -10.19
C THR A 4 -16.28 -13.36 -10.88
N GLU A 5 -16.27 -13.41 -12.21
CA GLU A 5 -15.54 -14.41 -13.01
C GLU A 5 -14.02 -14.37 -12.82
N VAL A 6 -13.47 -13.24 -12.36
CA VAL A 6 -12.03 -13.14 -12.07
C VAL A 6 -11.68 -13.57 -10.64
N ILE A 7 -12.67 -13.89 -9.82
CA ILE A 7 -12.45 -14.41 -8.45
C ILE A 7 -12.21 -15.91 -8.54
N ALA A 8 -11.00 -16.29 -8.87
CA ALA A 8 -10.60 -17.69 -9.05
C ALA A 8 -9.25 -17.95 -8.37
N SER A 9 -8.86 -19.22 -8.26
CA SER A 9 -7.55 -19.55 -7.70
C SER A 9 -6.41 -19.08 -8.61
N ILE A 10 -5.26 -18.74 -8.02
CA ILE A 10 -4.07 -18.31 -8.76
C ILE A 10 -3.69 -19.30 -9.87
N PRO A 11 -3.63 -20.63 -9.62
CA PRO A 11 -3.32 -21.57 -10.69
C PRO A 11 -4.38 -21.61 -11.79
N THR A 12 -5.66 -21.38 -11.48
CA THR A 12 -6.72 -21.30 -12.50
C THR A 12 -6.52 -20.09 -13.40
N LEU A 13 -6.25 -18.92 -12.83
CA LEU A 13 -5.97 -17.69 -13.60
C LEU A 13 -4.73 -17.83 -14.47
N LEU A 14 -3.64 -18.36 -13.90
CA LEU A 14 -2.39 -18.59 -14.64
C LEU A 14 -2.59 -19.52 -15.82
N ARG A 15 -3.27 -20.67 -15.61
CA ARG A 15 -3.54 -21.64 -16.67
C ARG A 15 -4.39 -21.02 -17.79
N GLY A 16 -5.48 -20.33 -17.43
CA GLY A 16 -6.34 -19.68 -18.41
C GLY A 16 -5.61 -18.66 -19.27
N HIS A 17 -4.70 -17.89 -18.69
CA HIS A 17 -3.90 -16.95 -19.48
C HIS A 17 -2.74 -17.61 -20.24
N ALA A 18 -2.10 -18.63 -19.69
CA ALA A 18 -1.06 -19.38 -20.39
C ALA A 18 -1.65 -20.05 -21.66
N ASP A 19 -2.85 -20.62 -21.56
CA ASP A 19 -3.53 -21.27 -22.69
C ASP A 19 -4.02 -20.25 -23.74
N ALA A 20 -4.57 -19.12 -23.32
CA ALA A 20 -5.17 -18.13 -24.21
C ALA A 20 -4.16 -17.14 -24.82
N ARG A 21 -3.06 -16.83 -24.11
CA ARG A 21 -2.09 -15.77 -24.46
C ARG A 21 -0.70 -16.05 -23.88
N GLY A 22 -0.21 -17.27 -24.01
CA GLY A 22 1.05 -17.73 -23.40
C GLY A 22 2.25 -16.84 -23.73
N ASP A 23 2.34 -16.32 -24.95
CA ASP A 23 3.45 -15.47 -25.41
C ASP A 23 3.34 -14.00 -24.99
N LYS A 24 2.21 -13.60 -24.38
CA LYS A 24 2.04 -12.23 -23.93
C LYS A 24 2.90 -11.97 -22.69
N VAL A 25 3.66 -10.87 -22.71
CA VAL A 25 4.40 -10.40 -21.54
C VAL A 25 3.41 -10.02 -20.45
N ALA A 26 3.52 -10.67 -19.29
CA ALA A 26 2.73 -10.39 -18.11
C ALA A 26 3.45 -9.37 -17.21
N PHE A 27 4.71 -9.63 -16.89
CA PHE A 27 5.52 -8.78 -16.02
C PHE A 27 6.87 -8.48 -16.68
N ALA A 28 7.36 -7.27 -16.45
CA ALA A 28 8.66 -6.80 -16.90
C ALA A 28 9.33 -5.99 -15.79
N ASP A 29 10.64 -5.99 -15.75
CA ASP A 29 11.49 -5.11 -14.95
C ASP A 29 12.74 -4.70 -15.72
N ALA A 30 13.71 -4.07 -15.07
CA ALA A 30 14.96 -3.66 -15.69
C ALA A 30 15.87 -4.86 -16.11
N HIS A 31 15.60 -6.07 -15.61
CA HIS A 31 16.40 -7.26 -15.85
C HIS A 31 15.80 -8.19 -16.90
N GLY A 32 14.51 -8.01 -17.24
CA GLY A 32 13.88 -8.84 -18.27
C GLY A 32 12.35 -8.85 -18.20
N THR A 33 11.80 -9.80 -18.92
CA THR A 33 10.36 -10.00 -19.05
C THR A 33 9.99 -11.45 -18.73
N VAL A 34 8.76 -11.66 -18.28
CA VAL A 34 8.16 -12.99 -18.18
C VAL A 34 6.79 -12.97 -18.86
N THR A 35 6.58 -13.96 -19.73
CA THR A 35 5.27 -14.16 -20.40
C THR A 35 4.31 -14.92 -19.49
N TYR A 36 3.01 -14.96 -19.83
CA TYR A 36 2.05 -15.77 -19.07
C TYR A 36 2.37 -17.27 -19.10
N GLY A 37 2.86 -17.79 -20.24
CA GLY A 37 3.32 -19.17 -20.37
C GLY A 37 4.55 -19.47 -19.50
N ASP A 38 5.53 -18.58 -19.54
CA ASP A 38 6.72 -18.71 -18.67
C ASP A 38 6.35 -18.59 -17.20
N LEU A 39 5.45 -17.67 -16.86
CA LEU A 39 5.00 -17.49 -15.47
C LEU A 39 4.33 -18.76 -14.94
N MET A 40 3.46 -19.39 -15.75
CA MET A 40 2.83 -20.66 -15.38
C MET A 40 3.87 -21.76 -15.15
N ARG A 41 4.86 -21.89 -16.02
CA ARG A 41 5.94 -22.89 -15.92
C ARG A 41 6.86 -22.60 -14.74
N THR A 42 7.42 -21.41 -14.65
CA THR A 42 8.44 -21.06 -13.65
C THR A 42 7.90 -21.06 -12.22
N THR A 43 6.67 -20.56 -12.04
CA THR A 43 6.03 -20.61 -10.72
C THR A 43 5.63 -22.02 -10.31
N GLY A 44 5.31 -22.89 -11.28
CA GLY A 44 5.08 -24.32 -11.03
C GLY A 44 6.36 -25.02 -10.57
N ASN A 45 7.47 -24.79 -11.26
CA ASN A 45 8.76 -25.36 -10.91
C ASN A 45 9.19 -24.91 -9.50
N LEU A 46 9.10 -23.62 -9.19
CA LEU A 46 9.45 -23.11 -7.87
C LEU A 46 8.52 -23.65 -6.77
N ALA A 47 7.21 -23.77 -7.03
CA ALA A 47 6.27 -24.34 -6.07
C ALA A 47 6.57 -25.80 -5.75
N GLY A 48 6.87 -26.61 -6.78
CA GLY A 48 7.32 -27.99 -6.59
C GLY A 48 8.65 -28.09 -5.85
N ALA A 49 9.60 -27.20 -6.13
CA ALA A 49 10.86 -27.12 -5.40
C ALA A 49 10.66 -26.80 -3.91
N LEU A 50 9.78 -25.85 -3.58
CA LEU A 50 9.40 -25.55 -2.19
C LEU A 50 8.82 -26.80 -1.48
N ALA A 51 7.97 -27.57 -2.18
CA ALA A 51 7.42 -28.82 -1.64
C ALA A 51 8.51 -29.87 -1.38
N ASN A 52 9.52 -30.00 -2.28
CA ASN A 52 10.67 -30.89 -2.07
C ASN A 52 11.51 -30.49 -0.84
N GLU A 53 11.56 -29.20 -0.53
CA GLU A 53 12.24 -28.66 0.65
C GLU A 53 11.38 -28.74 1.92
N GLY A 54 10.26 -29.46 1.88
CA GLY A 54 9.40 -29.70 3.03
C GLY A 54 8.40 -28.58 3.35
N VAL A 55 8.23 -27.60 2.45
CA VAL A 55 7.18 -26.59 2.58
C VAL A 55 5.83 -27.23 2.29
N SER A 56 4.95 -27.20 3.27
CA SER A 56 3.62 -27.82 3.23
C SER A 56 2.52 -26.77 3.21
N ARG A 57 1.29 -27.21 2.97
CA ARG A 57 0.11 -26.35 2.99
C ARG A 57 -0.02 -25.61 4.33
N GLY A 58 -0.17 -24.30 4.27
CA GLY A 58 -0.32 -23.44 5.44
C GLY A 58 0.99 -22.99 6.08
N ASP A 59 2.14 -23.48 5.62
CA ASP A 59 3.43 -22.97 6.05
C ASP A 59 3.66 -21.55 5.52
N ALA A 60 4.41 -20.75 6.26
CA ALA A 60 4.79 -19.41 5.83
C ALA A 60 6.14 -19.42 5.12
N VAL A 61 6.22 -18.68 4.01
CA VAL A 61 7.45 -18.45 3.24
C VAL A 61 7.66 -16.95 3.05
N ALA A 62 8.80 -16.46 3.49
CA ALA A 62 9.13 -15.04 3.40
C ALA A 62 9.73 -14.68 2.04
N ILE A 63 9.45 -13.45 1.59
CA ILE A 63 10.02 -12.83 0.40
C ILE A 63 10.76 -11.56 0.85
N LEU A 64 12.08 -11.56 0.74
CA LEU A 64 12.96 -10.41 1.03
C LEU A 64 13.71 -10.04 -0.26
N LEU A 65 12.97 -9.46 -1.20
CA LEU A 65 13.45 -9.09 -2.52
C LEU A 65 13.09 -7.63 -2.83
N PRO A 66 13.93 -6.94 -3.63
CA PRO A 66 13.49 -5.70 -4.25
C PRO A 66 12.32 -5.97 -5.21
N ASN A 67 11.59 -4.92 -5.55
CA ASN A 67 10.56 -4.99 -6.58
C ASN A 67 11.15 -5.57 -7.87
N SER A 68 10.65 -6.71 -8.33
CA SER A 68 11.18 -7.41 -9.50
C SER A 68 10.22 -8.49 -10.01
N VAL A 69 10.46 -8.99 -11.20
CA VAL A 69 9.80 -10.19 -11.75
C VAL A 69 9.99 -11.39 -10.83
N ALA A 70 11.20 -11.57 -10.27
CA ALA A 70 11.49 -12.66 -9.34
C ALA A 70 10.65 -12.56 -8.05
N TRP A 71 10.34 -11.35 -7.57
CA TRP A 71 9.42 -11.14 -6.46
C TRP A 71 8.02 -11.68 -6.79
N VAL A 72 7.52 -11.38 -7.99
CA VAL A 72 6.19 -11.85 -8.45
C VAL A 72 6.18 -13.36 -8.61
N GLN A 73 7.19 -13.95 -9.26
CA GLN A 73 7.31 -15.39 -9.40
C GLN A 73 7.35 -16.09 -8.04
N SER A 74 8.10 -15.54 -7.07
CA SER A 74 8.14 -16.04 -5.71
C SER A 74 6.78 -16.02 -5.03
N CYS A 75 6.09 -14.89 -5.08
CA CYS A 75 4.77 -14.70 -4.45
C CYS A 75 3.73 -15.70 -5.01
N LEU A 76 3.65 -15.83 -6.33
CA LEU A 76 2.71 -16.74 -6.98
C LEU A 76 3.08 -18.21 -6.75
N ALA A 77 4.37 -18.56 -6.77
CA ALA A 77 4.84 -19.92 -6.49
C ALA A 77 4.53 -20.36 -5.06
N ILE A 78 4.73 -19.49 -4.08
CA ILE A 78 4.38 -19.76 -2.67
C ILE A 78 2.89 -20.11 -2.56
N ASN A 79 2.00 -19.35 -3.18
CA ASN A 79 0.59 -19.64 -3.16
C ASN A 79 0.25 -20.94 -3.91
N ARG A 80 0.94 -21.27 -5.02
CA ARG A 80 0.79 -22.52 -5.75
C ARG A 80 1.29 -23.73 -4.94
N ALA A 81 2.27 -23.54 -4.06
CA ALA A 81 2.67 -24.54 -3.08
C ALA A 81 1.66 -24.70 -1.93
N GLY A 82 0.59 -23.89 -1.89
CA GLY A 82 -0.38 -23.89 -0.79
C GLY A 82 0.12 -23.21 0.48
N ALA A 83 1.24 -22.50 0.40
CA ALA A 83 1.87 -21.78 1.49
C ALA A 83 1.41 -20.31 1.54
N LEU A 84 1.69 -19.63 2.67
CA LEU A 84 1.40 -18.22 2.88
C LEU A 84 2.60 -17.37 2.48
N ALA A 85 2.40 -16.44 1.57
CA ALA A 85 3.43 -15.46 1.23
C ALA A 85 3.54 -14.39 2.32
N VAL A 86 4.77 -14.17 2.81
CA VAL A 86 5.09 -13.18 3.84
C VAL A 86 6.10 -12.18 3.27
N PRO A 87 5.62 -11.14 2.58
CA PRO A 87 6.49 -10.10 2.06
C PRO A 87 7.14 -9.28 3.18
N ILE A 88 8.44 -9.09 3.09
CA ILE A 88 9.25 -8.26 4.00
C ILE A 88 9.89 -7.15 3.17
N GLY A 89 9.81 -5.90 3.64
CA GLY A 89 10.47 -4.78 2.95
C GLY A 89 11.96 -5.04 2.79
N TYR A 90 12.47 -4.81 1.59
CA TYR A 90 13.87 -5.07 1.28
C TYR A 90 14.84 -4.16 2.07
N ASP A 91 14.35 -3.02 2.51
CA ASP A 91 15.02 -2.04 3.37
C ASP A 91 14.80 -2.29 4.88
N ALA A 92 14.13 -3.40 5.25
CA ALA A 92 13.87 -3.72 6.64
C ALA A 92 15.17 -3.98 7.42
N SER A 93 15.24 -3.45 8.62
CA SER A 93 16.36 -3.68 9.53
C SER A 93 16.44 -5.14 10.00
N PRO A 94 17.63 -5.65 10.38
CA PRO A 94 17.76 -7.02 10.86
C PRO A 94 16.79 -7.40 11.99
N PRO A 95 16.53 -6.57 13.02
CA PRO A 95 15.51 -6.87 14.03
C PRO A 95 14.09 -6.98 13.47
N GLU A 96 13.74 -6.18 12.46
CA GLU A 96 12.43 -6.25 11.81
C GLU A 96 12.27 -7.52 10.97
N ILE A 97 13.34 -7.95 10.28
CA ILE A 97 13.36 -9.22 9.53
C ILE A 97 13.16 -10.37 10.51
N VAL A 98 13.96 -10.45 11.58
CA VAL A 98 13.84 -11.50 12.60
C VAL A 98 12.44 -11.53 13.19
N TYR A 99 11.91 -10.37 13.57
CA TYR A 99 10.57 -10.29 14.17
C TYR A 99 9.50 -10.89 13.24
N ARG A 100 9.46 -10.48 11.98
CA ARG A 100 8.45 -10.97 11.01
C ARG A 100 8.62 -12.45 10.69
N MET A 101 9.85 -12.91 10.54
CA MET A 101 10.18 -14.31 10.30
C MET A 101 9.74 -15.22 11.43
N VAL A 102 9.99 -14.80 12.67
CA VAL A 102 9.64 -15.56 13.88
C VAL A 102 8.15 -15.51 14.17
N ASP A 103 7.53 -14.32 14.09
CA ASP A 103 6.10 -14.13 14.33
C ASP A 103 5.24 -14.94 13.34
N ALA A 104 5.63 -14.95 12.06
CA ALA A 104 4.95 -15.74 11.02
C ALA A 104 5.36 -17.22 11.00
N GLY A 105 6.42 -17.62 11.73
CA GLY A 105 6.95 -18.98 11.71
C GLY A 105 7.46 -19.41 10.33
N CYS A 106 8.14 -18.51 9.59
CA CYS A 106 8.58 -18.78 8.23
C CYS A 106 9.56 -19.94 8.14
N LYS A 107 9.24 -20.98 7.37
CA LYS A 107 10.08 -22.15 7.11
C LYS A 107 11.10 -21.91 6.00
N ALA A 108 10.75 -21.10 5.01
CA ALA A 108 11.64 -20.76 3.91
C ALA A 108 11.72 -19.24 3.74
N LEU A 109 12.84 -18.81 3.17
CA LEU A 109 13.11 -17.43 2.80
C LEU A 109 13.64 -17.37 1.36
N ILE A 110 13.01 -16.55 0.52
CA ILE A 110 13.49 -16.19 -0.80
C ILE A 110 14.07 -14.77 -0.70
N THR A 111 15.38 -14.63 -0.93
CA THR A 111 16.08 -13.36 -0.71
C THR A 111 17.03 -13.03 -1.86
N ALA A 112 17.34 -11.75 -2.05
CA ALA A 112 18.33 -11.34 -3.03
C ALA A 112 19.76 -11.75 -2.59
N GLU A 113 20.63 -12.01 -3.57
CA GLU A 113 21.99 -12.46 -3.34
C GLU A 113 22.80 -11.50 -2.48
N ASP A 114 22.67 -10.20 -2.70
CA ASP A 114 23.34 -9.15 -1.95
C ASP A 114 22.86 -9.01 -0.47
N ALA A 115 21.69 -9.58 -0.14
CA ALA A 115 21.18 -9.64 1.23
C ALA A 115 21.57 -10.94 1.97
N LEU A 116 22.12 -11.95 1.28
CA LEU A 116 22.40 -13.26 1.87
C LEU A 116 23.33 -13.18 3.09
N ASP A 117 24.41 -12.43 3.00
CA ASP A 117 25.37 -12.31 4.11
C ASP A 117 24.71 -11.70 5.37
N ALA A 118 23.85 -10.71 5.19
CA ALA A 118 23.11 -10.09 6.29
C ALA A 118 22.11 -11.08 6.91
N VAL A 119 21.38 -11.82 6.07
CA VAL A 119 20.43 -12.86 6.50
C VAL A 119 21.15 -13.98 7.25
N MET A 120 22.28 -14.46 6.74
CA MET A 120 23.01 -15.56 7.37
C MET A 120 23.58 -15.20 8.74
N ARG A 121 23.97 -13.93 8.97
CA ARG A 121 24.38 -13.44 10.30
C ARG A 121 23.26 -13.50 11.36
N ILE A 122 22.00 -13.38 10.95
CA ILE A 122 20.85 -13.40 11.86
C ILE A 122 20.07 -14.72 11.85
N ARG A 123 20.50 -15.71 11.02
CA ARG A 123 19.77 -16.98 10.82
C ARG A 123 19.53 -17.74 12.11
N SER A 124 20.49 -17.75 13.03
CA SER A 124 20.35 -18.42 14.34
C SER A 124 19.19 -17.90 15.20
N GLN A 125 18.69 -16.69 14.92
CA GLN A 125 17.55 -16.09 15.59
C GLN A 125 16.20 -16.49 14.97
N MET A 126 16.20 -17.27 13.89
CA MET A 126 15.02 -17.70 13.13
C MET A 126 14.91 -19.24 13.14
N PRO A 127 14.48 -19.84 14.26
CA PRO A 127 14.59 -21.30 14.47
C PRO A 127 13.73 -22.13 13.51
N ALA A 128 12.64 -21.60 12.97
CA ALA A 128 11.80 -22.27 11.99
C ALA A 128 12.37 -22.28 10.58
N LEU A 129 13.36 -21.43 10.28
CA LEU A 129 13.94 -21.29 8.94
C LEU A 129 14.84 -22.48 8.58
N THR A 130 14.33 -23.35 7.71
CA THR A 130 15.07 -24.52 7.20
C THR A 130 15.72 -24.24 5.83
N THR A 131 15.01 -23.51 4.96
CA THR A 131 15.38 -23.35 3.55
C THR A 131 15.61 -21.87 3.20
N VAL A 132 16.74 -21.59 2.53
CA VAL A 132 17.06 -20.27 1.98
C VAL A 132 17.28 -20.41 0.47
N ILE A 133 16.60 -19.54 -0.31
CA ILE A 133 16.71 -19.48 -1.77
C ILE A 133 17.27 -18.11 -2.14
N GLY A 134 18.42 -18.08 -2.80
CA GLY A 134 19.10 -16.87 -3.27
C GLY A 134 18.69 -16.50 -4.70
N VAL A 135 18.32 -15.25 -4.91
CA VAL A 135 18.00 -14.65 -6.21
C VAL A 135 19.18 -13.79 -6.64
N GLY A 136 19.87 -14.21 -7.70
CA GLY A 136 21.03 -13.52 -8.27
C GLY A 136 21.73 -14.40 -9.30
N THR A 137 22.83 -13.89 -9.87
CA THR A 137 23.63 -14.57 -10.91
C THR A 137 25.00 -15.02 -10.42
N GLY A 138 25.40 -14.64 -9.22
CA GLY A 138 26.71 -14.97 -8.63
C GLY A 138 26.78 -16.37 -8.04
N ALA A 139 27.92 -16.66 -7.38
CA ALA A 139 28.11 -17.91 -6.68
C ALA A 139 27.27 -17.97 -5.40
N THR A 140 26.45 -19.00 -5.28
CA THR A 140 25.61 -19.20 -4.10
C THR A 140 26.39 -19.98 -3.03
N PRO A 141 26.41 -19.52 -1.77
CA PRO A 141 27.05 -20.26 -0.67
C PRO A 141 26.46 -21.67 -0.50
N SER A 142 27.27 -22.59 0.04
CA SER A 142 26.84 -23.97 0.31
C SER A 142 25.59 -23.98 1.23
N GLY A 143 24.61 -24.83 0.90
CA GLY A 143 23.37 -24.96 1.66
C GLY A 143 22.30 -23.89 1.34
N ILE A 144 22.52 -23.05 0.33
CA ILE A 144 21.55 -22.11 -0.21
C ILE A 144 21.17 -22.56 -1.63
N LEU A 145 19.89 -22.60 -1.92
CA LEU A 145 19.38 -22.96 -3.25
C LEU A 145 19.42 -21.76 -4.19
N ARG A 146 19.69 -22.00 -5.46
CA ARG A 146 19.69 -20.94 -6.48
C ARG A 146 18.31 -20.83 -7.12
N PHE A 147 17.71 -19.66 -7.02
CA PHE A 147 16.41 -19.37 -7.62
C PHE A 147 16.36 -19.69 -9.13
N GLY A 148 17.40 -19.29 -9.88
CA GLY A 148 17.49 -19.53 -11.31
C GLY A 148 17.40 -21.01 -11.68
N ASP A 149 18.08 -21.87 -10.93
CA ASP A 149 18.09 -23.32 -11.17
C ASP A 149 16.70 -23.93 -10.85
N LEU A 150 16.05 -23.45 -9.78
CA LEU A 150 14.74 -23.94 -9.37
C LEU A 150 13.63 -23.59 -10.36
N ILE A 151 13.66 -22.40 -10.97
CA ILE A 151 12.65 -22.01 -11.97
C ILE A 151 12.92 -22.62 -13.35
N ALA A 152 14.16 -22.99 -13.65
CA ALA A 152 14.56 -23.61 -14.92
C ALA A 152 14.23 -25.10 -14.98
N SER A 153 14.37 -25.81 -13.87
CA SER A 153 14.26 -27.26 -13.79
C SER A 153 12.88 -27.71 -13.32
N SER A 154 12.35 -28.78 -13.92
CA SER A 154 11.13 -29.41 -13.41
C SER A 154 11.47 -30.23 -12.17
N PRO A 155 10.93 -29.88 -10.99
CA PRO A 155 11.18 -30.62 -9.77
C PRO A 155 10.46 -31.98 -9.76
N PRO A 156 10.88 -32.95 -8.94
CA PRO A 156 10.18 -34.22 -8.79
C PRO A 156 8.77 -34.07 -8.21
N SER A 157 8.55 -33.08 -7.34
CA SER A 157 7.22 -32.77 -6.81
C SER A 157 6.45 -31.79 -7.70
N VAL A 158 5.18 -32.09 -7.91
CA VAL A 158 4.26 -31.16 -8.63
C VAL A 158 3.75 -30.09 -7.66
N PRO A 159 3.36 -28.91 -8.17
CA PRO A 159 2.71 -27.88 -7.34
C PRO A 159 1.39 -28.43 -6.76
N LEU A 160 1.07 -28.05 -5.53
CA LEU A 160 -0.22 -28.39 -4.90
C LEU A 160 -1.39 -27.73 -5.63
N ASP A 161 -1.19 -26.55 -6.17
CA ASP A 161 -2.16 -25.73 -6.91
C ASP A 161 -3.55 -25.66 -6.22
N PRO A 162 -3.65 -25.13 -4.99
CA PRO A 162 -4.88 -25.18 -4.22
C PRO A 162 -6.01 -24.41 -4.90
N GLY A 163 -7.19 -25.04 -4.98
CA GLY A 163 -8.41 -24.39 -5.50
C GLY A 163 -9.15 -23.53 -4.48
N ALA A 164 -8.85 -23.68 -3.19
CA ALA A 164 -9.55 -22.99 -2.11
C ALA A 164 -9.07 -21.54 -1.98
N ILE A 165 -9.90 -20.59 -2.40
CA ILE A 165 -9.58 -19.15 -2.43
C ILE A 165 -9.89 -18.41 -1.13
N ASP A 166 -10.62 -19.04 -0.20
CA ASP A 166 -11.00 -18.47 1.10
C ASP A 166 -9.96 -18.71 2.19
N GLN A 167 -9.03 -19.62 1.95
CA GLN A 167 -7.96 -19.92 2.90
C GLN A 167 -6.94 -18.78 2.96
N PRO A 168 -6.24 -18.61 4.10
CA PRO A 168 -5.10 -17.70 4.20
C PRO A 168 -4.10 -17.94 3.06
N ALA A 169 -3.67 -16.86 2.41
CA ALA A 169 -2.71 -16.87 1.32
C ALA A 169 -1.56 -15.88 1.51
N PHE A 170 -1.79 -14.83 2.30
CA PHE A 170 -0.82 -13.77 2.56
C PHE A 170 -0.83 -13.38 4.04
N ILE A 171 0.35 -13.04 4.59
CA ILE A 171 0.50 -12.32 5.86
C ILE A 171 1.24 -11.03 5.56
N LEU A 172 0.51 -9.91 5.55
CA LEU A 172 1.09 -8.59 5.26
C LEU A 172 1.27 -7.81 6.55
N TYR A 173 2.52 -7.45 6.87
CA TYR A 173 2.82 -6.69 8.10
C TYR A 173 2.57 -5.21 7.92
N THR A 174 1.72 -4.65 8.79
CA THR A 174 1.44 -3.20 8.85
C THR A 174 2.18 -2.57 10.02
N SER A 175 2.65 -1.34 9.85
CA SER A 175 3.17 -0.54 10.95
C SER A 175 2.03 -0.22 11.93
N GLY A 176 1.91 -1.01 12.97
CA GLY A 176 0.94 -0.76 14.03
C GLY A 176 1.19 0.59 14.71
N THR A 177 0.14 1.29 15.07
CA THR A 177 0.21 2.55 15.86
C THR A 177 0.68 2.30 17.31
N THR A 178 0.84 1.04 17.73
CA THR A 178 1.14 0.61 19.12
C THR A 178 2.55 0.01 19.29
N GLY A 179 3.45 0.19 18.30
CA GLY A 179 4.87 -0.15 18.41
C GLY A 179 5.33 -1.32 17.53
N ARG A 180 4.79 -2.54 17.66
CA ARG A 180 5.19 -3.67 16.79
C ARG A 180 4.22 -3.87 15.62
N ALA A 181 4.76 -4.19 14.45
CA ALA A 181 3.99 -4.49 13.26
C ALA A 181 3.06 -5.70 13.48
N LYS A 182 1.85 -5.66 12.88
CA LYS A 182 0.87 -6.73 12.94
C LYS A 182 0.76 -7.43 11.59
N GLY A 183 0.80 -8.75 11.58
CA GLY A 183 0.57 -9.55 10.38
C GLY A 183 -0.92 -9.64 10.05
N VAL A 184 -1.35 -9.00 8.99
CA VAL A 184 -2.73 -9.06 8.48
C VAL A 184 -2.89 -10.29 7.61
N VAL A 185 -3.82 -11.19 7.95
CA VAL A 185 -4.05 -12.43 7.23
C VAL A 185 -5.11 -12.22 6.15
N LEU A 186 -4.72 -12.40 4.88
CA LEU A 186 -5.57 -12.17 3.72
C LEU A 186 -5.74 -13.44 2.88
N SER A 187 -6.92 -13.56 2.25
CA SER A 187 -7.24 -14.64 1.31
C SER A 187 -7.15 -14.18 -0.15
N VAL A 188 -7.02 -15.13 -1.07
CA VAL A 188 -7.09 -14.83 -2.52
C VAL A 188 -8.45 -14.23 -2.88
N ARG A 189 -9.56 -14.72 -2.29
CA ARG A 189 -10.90 -14.17 -2.51
C ARG A 189 -10.96 -12.69 -2.14
N GLY A 190 -10.52 -12.30 -0.93
CA GLY A 190 -10.57 -10.92 -0.47
C GLY A 190 -9.78 -9.98 -1.38
N MET A 191 -8.60 -10.41 -1.79
CA MET A 191 -7.75 -9.65 -2.72
C MET A 191 -8.39 -9.50 -4.10
N LEU A 192 -8.90 -10.58 -4.69
CA LEU A 192 -9.52 -10.55 -6.03
C LEU A 192 -10.91 -9.91 -6.02
N TRP A 193 -11.59 -9.83 -4.86
CA TRP A 193 -12.81 -9.04 -4.75
C TRP A 193 -12.58 -7.58 -5.13
N VAL A 194 -11.46 -7.00 -4.72
CA VAL A 194 -11.10 -5.63 -5.08
C VAL A 194 -10.90 -5.50 -6.59
N THR A 195 -10.29 -6.50 -7.24
CA THR A 195 -10.18 -6.53 -8.71
C THR A 195 -11.55 -6.54 -9.36
N ALA A 196 -12.43 -7.44 -8.91
CA ALA A 196 -13.77 -7.65 -9.45
C ALA A 196 -14.71 -6.47 -9.25
N ALA A 197 -14.57 -5.75 -8.13
CA ALA A 197 -15.51 -4.70 -7.72
C ALA A 197 -14.98 -3.27 -7.92
N CYS A 198 -13.65 -3.09 -7.99
CA CYS A 198 -13.03 -1.78 -8.13
C CYS A 198 -12.22 -1.66 -9.44
N TRP A 199 -11.14 -2.45 -9.59
CA TRP A 199 -10.21 -2.20 -10.67
C TRP A 199 -10.79 -2.44 -12.05
N MET A 200 -11.63 -3.46 -12.23
CA MET A 200 -12.28 -3.71 -13.52
C MET A 200 -13.47 -2.78 -13.76
N PRO A 201 -14.49 -2.68 -12.89
CA PRO A 201 -15.69 -1.91 -13.22
C PRO A 201 -15.53 -0.40 -13.06
N ILE A 202 -14.66 0.08 -12.16
CA ILE A 202 -14.47 1.52 -11.90
C ILE A 202 -13.30 2.05 -12.71
N VAL A 203 -12.11 1.46 -12.54
CA VAL A 203 -10.88 1.89 -13.23
C VAL A 203 -10.87 1.44 -14.70
N GLY A 204 -11.67 0.43 -15.04
CA GLY A 204 -11.72 -0.14 -16.38
C GLY A 204 -10.46 -0.95 -16.73
N LEU A 205 -9.80 -1.54 -15.72
CA LEU A 205 -8.62 -2.37 -15.93
C LEU A 205 -8.97 -3.57 -16.81
N CYS A 206 -8.22 -3.77 -17.88
CA CYS A 206 -8.46 -4.81 -18.87
C CYS A 206 -7.15 -5.37 -19.43
N GLU A 207 -7.25 -6.40 -20.26
CA GLU A 207 -6.09 -7.09 -20.84
C GLU A 207 -5.20 -6.19 -21.73
N GLN A 208 -5.73 -5.11 -22.30
CA GLN A 208 -4.99 -4.18 -23.14
C GLN A 208 -4.12 -3.23 -22.33
N ASP A 209 -4.40 -3.10 -21.02
CA ASP A 209 -3.67 -2.16 -20.19
C ASP A 209 -2.23 -2.59 -19.93
N ARG A 210 -1.38 -1.59 -19.80
CA ARG A 210 0.01 -1.71 -19.41
C ARG A 210 0.29 -0.74 -18.27
N LEU A 211 0.51 -1.30 -17.08
CA LEU A 211 0.79 -0.52 -15.89
C LEU A 211 2.27 -0.17 -15.84
N LEU A 212 2.59 1.04 -15.39
CA LEU A 212 3.92 1.40 -14.90
C LEU A 212 3.86 1.46 -13.38
N SER A 213 4.44 0.50 -12.66
CA SER A 213 4.31 0.37 -11.21
C SER A 213 5.58 0.75 -10.46
N PRO A 214 5.65 1.93 -9.86
CA PRO A 214 6.75 2.35 -8.98
C PRO A 214 6.52 1.99 -7.50
N LEU A 215 5.36 1.38 -7.18
CA LEU A 215 4.94 1.11 -5.80
C LEU A 215 5.64 -0.13 -5.24
N PRO A 216 5.97 -0.15 -3.92
CA PRO A 216 6.55 -1.33 -3.29
C PRO A 216 5.58 -2.52 -3.26
N LEU A 217 5.95 -3.64 -3.88
CA LEU A 217 5.13 -4.85 -3.99
C LEU A 217 4.81 -5.51 -2.63
N VAL A 218 5.58 -5.18 -1.60
CA VAL A 218 5.35 -5.62 -0.21
C VAL A 218 4.06 -5.04 0.40
N HIS A 219 3.53 -3.96 -0.16
CA HIS A 219 2.29 -3.35 0.33
C HIS A 219 1.06 -3.87 -0.41
N SER A 220 -0.06 -3.99 0.33
CA SER A 220 -1.33 -4.50 -0.20
C SER A 220 -1.79 -3.81 -1.47
N TYR A 221 -1.58 -2.50 -1.60
CA TYR A 221 -1.99 -1.74 -2.78
C TYR A 221 -1.26 -2.21 -4.05
N ALA A 222 0.07 -2.29 -4.02
CA ALA A 222 0.84 -2.75 -5.17
C ALA A 222 0.64 -4.26 -5.42
N LEU A 223 0.66 -5.09 -4.38
CA LEU A 223 0.37 -6.52 -4.49
C LEU A 223 -0.98 -6.78 -5.15
N ASN A 224 -2.00 -6.05 -4.74
CA ASN A 224 -3.35 -6.19 -5.30
C ASN A 224 -3.41 -5.69 -6.75
N LEU A 225 -3.08 -4.41 -7.00
CA LEU A 225 -3.24 -3.80 -8.31
C LEU A 225 -2.20 -4.29 -9.32
N SER A 226 -0.91 -4.29 -8.94
CA SER A 226 0.18 -4.54 -9.89
C SER A 226 0.59 -6.01 -10.00
N VAL A 227 0.08 -6.91 -9.14
CA VAL A 227 0.35 -8.35 -9.25
C VAL A 227 -0.94 -9.12 -9.49
N LEU A 228 -1.83 -9.18 -8.51
CA LEU A 228 -3.01 -10.04 -8.58
C LEU A 228 -4.04 -9.56 -9.61
N SER A 229 -4.23 -8.23 -9.75
CA SER A 229 -5.16 -7.70 -10.75
C SER A 229 -4.63 -7.80 -12.16
N VAL A 230 -3.31 -7.64 -12.34
CA VAL A 230 -2.65 -7.91 -13.63
C VAL A 230 -2.85 -9.37 -14.01
N LEU A 231 -2.59 -10.30 -13.08
CA LEU A 231 -2.85 -11.72 -13.29
C LEU A 231 -4.33 -11.99 -13.60
N ALA A 232 -5.27 -11.40 -12.87
CA ALA A 232 -6.69 -11.69 -13.03
C ALA A 232 -7.27 -11.18 -14.36
N THR A 233 -6.77 -10.04 -14.87
CA THR A 233 -7.28 -9.39 -16.07
C THR A 233 -6.53 -9.76 -17.36
N GLY A 234 -5.35 -10.38 -17.24
CA GLY A 234 -4.47 -10.62 -18.38
C GLY A 234 -3.77 -9.36 -18.89
N ALA A 235 -3.70 -8.28 -18.09
CA ALA A 235 -2.95 -7.05 -18.36
C ALA A 235 -1.44 -7.28 -18.38
N SER A 236 -0.65 -6.21 -18.49
CA SER A 236 0.82 -6.24 -18.35
C SER A 236 1.27 -5.17 -17.37
N VAL A 237 2.42 -5.37 -16.73
CA VAL A 237 3.03 -4.36 -15.87
C VAL A 237 4.54 -4.31 -16.03
N TYR A 238 5.08 -3.09 -16.02
CA TYR A 238 6.50 -2.86 -15.78
C TYR A 238 6.70 -2.47 -14.31
N ILE A 239 7.52 -3.25 -13.63
CA ILE A 239 7.84 -3.09 -12.21
C ILE A 239 9.12 -2.28 -12.09
N MET A 240 9.03 -1.11 -11.45
CA MET A 240 10.20 -0.33 -11.11
C MET A 240 10.79 -0.80 -9.77
N PRO A 241 12.12 -0.91 -9.64
CA PRO A 241 12.75 -1.34 -8.38
C PRO A 241 12.48 -0.34 -7.25
N LYS A 242 12.42 0.95 -7.58
CA LYS A 242 12.05 2.06 -6.69
C LYS A 242 11.51 3.23 -7.50
N TYR A 243 10.78 4.12 -6.84
CA TYR A 243 10.31 5.36 -7.45
C TYR A 243 11.49 6.30 -7.80
N SER A 244 11.44 6.87 -8.98
CA SER A 244 12.30 7.96 -9.45
C SER A 244 11.50 8.82 -10.43
N THR A 245 11.35 10.11 -10.15
CA THR A 245 10.57 11.04 -10.99
C THR A 245 11.10 11.09 -12.42
N SER A 246 12.41 11.23 -12.59
CA SER A 246 13.06 11.29 -13.91
C SER A 246 12.87 10.00 -14.69
N GLU A 247 12.98 8.85 -14.02
CA GLU A 247 12.80 7.55 -14.67
C GLU A 247 11.34 7.28 -15.04
N VAL A 248 10.37 7.64 -14.17
CA VAL A 248 8.95 7.56 -14.51
C VAL A 248 8.64 8.40 -15.75
N LEU A 249 9.09 9.66 -15.79
CA LEU A 249 8.89 10.54 -16.95
C LEU A 249 9.51 9.97 -18.22
N ARG A 250 10.75 9.47 -18.13
CA ARG A 250 11.45 8.83 -19.26
C ARG A 250 10.72 7.61 -19.79
N LEU A 251 10.24 6.76 -18.90
CA LEU A 251 9.49 5.54 -19.26
C LEU A 251 8.13 5.89 -19.88
N LEU A 252 7.42 6.89 -19.37
CA LEU A 252 6.15 7.35 -19.93
C LEU A 252 6.31 7.93 -21.33
N ASP A 253 7.41 8.63 -21.60
CA ASP A 253 7.68 9.19 -22.94
C ASP A 253 7.88 8.14 -24.01
N ASN A 254 8.53 7.04 -23.65
CA ASN A 254 9.00 6.05 -24.61
C ASN A 254 8.21 4.74 -24.55
N GLY A 255 7.33 4.58 -23.56
CA GLY A 255 6.62 3.33 -23.29
C GLY A 255 5.12 3.39 -23.59
N PRO A 256 4.50 2.23 -23.71
CA PRO A 256 3.09 2.10 -24.03
C PRO A 256 2.21 2.03 -22.76
N TYR A 257 2.59 2.69 -21.68
CA TYR A 257 1.90 2.60 -20.39
C TYR A 257 0.59 3.37 -20.41
N THR A 258 -0.45 2.75 -19.85
CA THR A 258 -1.82 3.29 -19.85
C THR A 258 -2.31 3.67 -18.45
N ILE A 259 -1.75 3.06 -17.41
CA ILE A 259 -2.13 3.31 -15.99
C ILE A 259 -0.87 3.53 -15.16
N LEU A 260 -0.89 4.58 -14.33
CA LEU A 260 0.15 4.87 -13.34
C LEU A 260 -0.45 4.89 -11.93
N PRO A 261 -0.24 3.86 -11.10
CA PRO A 261 -0.54 3.91 -9.68
C PRO A 261 0.55 4.69 -8.92
N GLY A 262 0.15 5.40 -7.89
CA GLY A 262 1.05 6.18 -7.04
C GLY A 262 0.44 6.52 -5.70
N VAL A 263 1.14 7.34 -4.97
CA VAL A 263 0.67 8.02 -3.75
C VAL A 263 0.69 9.54 -4.00
N PRO A 264 0.05 10.38 -3.18
CA PRO A 264 0.00 11.83 -3.45
C PRO A 264 1.37 12.46 -3.73
N THR A 265 2.42 12.05 -3.01
CA THR A 265 3.78 12.54 -3.24
C THR A 265 4.35 12.16 -4.61
N THR A 266 3.96 11.01 -5.16
CA THR A 266 4.31 10.62 -6.55
C THR A 266 3.84 11.67 -7.54
N PHE A 267 2.58 12.07 -7.45
CA PHE A 267 1.96 13.04 -8.37
C PHE A 267 2.46 14.46 -8.14
N HIS A 268 2.77 14.81 -6.89
CA HIS A 268 3.42 16.06 -6.55
C HIS A 268 4.80 16.20 -7.24
N TYR A 269 5.65 15.17 -7.09
CA TYR A 269 6.98 15.19 -7.72
C TYR A 269 6.92 15.11 -9.25
N LEU A 270 5.96 14.40 -9.81
CA LEU A 270 5.76 14.37 -11.26
C LEU A 270 5.35 15.75 -11.78
N LEU A 271 4.45 16.45 -11.09
CA LEU A 271 4.03 17.79 -11.46
C LEU A 271 5.20 18.78 -11.42
N GLN A 272 6.07 18.67 -10.41
CA GLN A 272 7.28 19.51 -10.31
C GLN A 272 8.35 19.13 -11.35
N GLY A 273 8.60 17.84 -11.52
CA GLY A 273 9.69 17.33 -12.37
C GLY A 273 9.40 17.42 -13.87
N ALA A 274 8.13 17.54 -14.26
CA ALA A 274 7.75 17.62 -15.67
C ALA A 274 8.07 18.96 -16.34
N GLY A 275 8.33 20.04 -15.60
CA GLY A 275 8.65 21.36 -16.14
C GLY A 275 7.53 21.89 -17.06
N SER A 276 7.88 22.16 -18.33
CA SER A 276 6.93 22.62 -19.37
C SER A 276 6.18 21.50 -20.08
N LYS A 277 6.42 20.23 -19.73
CA LYS A 277 5.77 19.08 -20.34
C LYS A 277 4.27 19.08 -20.06
N ARG A 278 3.46 18.77 -21.07
CA ARG A 278 1.99 18.74 -21.01
C ARG A 278 1.39 17.37 -21.35
N SER A 279 2.24 16.36 -21.55
CA SER A 279 1.80 14.99 -21.86
C SER A 279 2.55 14.00 -20.99
N LEU A 280 1.85 12.97 -20.54
CA LEU A 280 2.40 11.81 -19.86
C LEU A 280 2.29 10.54 -20.74
N GLY A 281 2.70 10.65 -21.99
CA GLY A 281 2.71 9.55 -22.93
C GLY A 281 1.30 9.06 -23.29
N ARG A 282 1.05 7.76 -23.09
CA ARG A 282 -0.24 7.11 -23.38
C ARG A 282 -1.10 6.87 -22.16
N LEU A 283 -0.78 7.52 -21.03
CA LEU A 283 -1.57 7.35 -19.81
C LEU A 283 -3.01 7.79 -20.07
N ARG A 284 -3.93 6.87 -19.78
CA ARG A 284 -5.37 7.15 -19.77
C ARG A 284 -5.88 7.45 -18.37
N LEU A 285 -5.11 7.06 -17.33
CA LEU A 285 -5.53 7.17 -15.95
C LEU A 285 -4.35 7.10 -14.98
N CYS A 286 -4.42 7.91 -13.94
CA CYS A 286 -3.58 7.82 -12.74
C CYS A 286 -4.43 7.45 -11.52
N ILE A 287 -3.86 6.70 -10.58
CA ILE A 287 -4.56 6.26 -9.35
C ILE A 287 -3.71 6.63 -8.14
N SER A 288 -4.30 7.36 -7.22
CA SER A 288 -3.69 7.69 -5.93
C SER A 288 -4.39 6.96 -4.79
N ALA A 289 -3.63 6.41 -3.87
CA ALA A 289 -4.13 5.84 -2.63
C ALA A 289 -3.02 5.81 -1.55
N GLY A 290 -3.36 5.38 -0.33
CA GLY A 290 -2.41 5.18 0.77
C GLY A 290 -2.14 6.41 1.64
N ALA A 291 -2.52 7.60 1.19
CA ALA A 291 -2.50 8.85 1.95
C ALA A 291 -3.63 9.76 1.45
N ILE A 292 -3.98 10.78 2.23
CA ILE A 292 -4.99 11.78 1.84
C ILE A 292 -4.46 12.60 0.65
N MET A 293 -5.25 12.67 -0.43
CA MET A 293 -4.94 13.47 -1.62
C MET A 293 -5.47 14.90 -1.45
N PRO A 294 -4.59 15.91 -1.40
CA PRO A 294 -5.05 17.30 -1.40
C PRO A 294 -5.81 17.64 -2.68
N ALA A 295 -6.99 18.25 -2.54
CA ALA A 295 -7.80 18.68 -3.69
C ALA A 295 -7.05 19.64 -4.63
N SER A 296 -6.20 20.51 -4.08
CA SER A 296 -5.34 21.42 -4.85
C SER A 296 -4.34 20.68 -5.73
N LEU A 297 -3.67 19.66 -5.20
CA LEU A 297 -2.72 18.84 -5.95
C LEU A 297 -3.41 18.07 -7.09
N ASN A 298 -4.56 17.43 -6.79
CA ASN A 298 -5.32 16.70 -7.79
C ASN A 298 -5.72 17.62 -8.96
N ARG A 299 -6.30 18.80 -8.65
CA ARG A 299 -6.70 19.79 -9.66
C ARG A 299 -5.50 20.28 -10.48
N ALA A 300 -4.37 20.59 -9.83
CA ALA A 300 -3.18 21.06 -10.51
C ALA A 300 -2.60 19.99 -11.44
N PHE A 301 -2.59 18.73 -11.03
CA PHE A 301 -2.11 17.61 -11.82
C PHE A 301 -2.97 17.40 -13.08
N GLU A 302 -4.30 17.31 -12.92
CA GLU A 302 -5.22 17.13 -14.04
C GLU A 302 -5.19 18.32 -15.02
N ALA A 303 -5.10 19.55 -14.50
CA ALA A 303 -4.97 20.73 -15.35
C ALA A 303 -3.65 20.78 -16.13
N ALA A 304 -2.56 20.23 -15.59
CA ALA A 304 -1.26 20.20 -16.25
C ALA A 304 -1.16 19.13 -17.34
N PHE A 305 -1.76 17.95 -17.14
CA PHE A 305 -1.50 16.77 -17.97
C PHE A 305 -2.74 16.25 -18.72
N GLU A 306 -3.92 16.74 -18.41
CA GLU A 306 -5.20 16.28 -18.97
C GLU A 306 -5.45 14.77 -18.80
N VAL A 307 -4.84 14.16 -17.75
CA VAL A 307 -5.01 12.77 -17.38
C VAL A 307 -5.78 12.69 -16.07
N PRO A 308 -6.91 11.96 -16.00
CA PRO A 308 -7.65 11.79 -14.76
C PRO A 308 -6.79 11.18 -13.64
N LEU A 309 -6.81 11.79 -12.46
CA LEU A 309 -6.16 11.30 -11.26
C LEU A 309 -7.20 10.91 -10.23
N LEU A 310 -7.50 9.61 -10.17
CA LEU A 310 -8.49 9.06 -9.24
C LEU A 310 -7.87 8.87 -7.86
N ASP A 311 -8.55 9.38 -6.85
CA ASP A 311 -8.21 9.12 -5.46
C ASP A 311 -9.11 8.05 -4.87
N GLY A 312 -8.52 7.16 -4.06
CA GLY A 312 -9.23 6.09 -3.37
C GLY A 312 -8.64 5.83 -1.99
N TYR A 313 -9.48 5.31 -1.12
CA TYR A 313 -9.09 4.92 0.23
C TYR A 313 -9.15 3.41 0.39
N GLY A 314 -8.16 2.88 1.07
CA GLY A 314 -8.09 1.49 1.48
C GLY A 314 -6.92 1.23 2.41
N ILE A 315 -7.00 0.12 3.10
CA ILE A 315 -6.01 -0.32 4.08
C ILE A 315 -5.74 -1.82 3.90
N THR A 316 -4.68 -2.32 4.49
CA THR A 316 -4.29 -3.73 4.34
C THR A 316 -5.38 -4.67 4.83
N GLU A 317 -6.03 -4.34 5.94
CA GLU A 317 -7.09 -5.13 6.56
C GLU A 317 -8.37 -5.27 5.70
N THR A 318 -8.48 -4.46 4.66
CA THR A 318 -9.58 -4.53 3.66
C THR A 318 -9.08 -5.02 2.30
N SER A 319 -7.98 -5.77 2.24
CA SER A 319 -7.35 -6.24 1.00
C SER A 319 -7.03 -5.12 0.00
N THR A 320 -7.05 -3.91 0.41
CA THR A 320 -6.75 -2.59 -0.13
C THR A 320 -7.97 -1.66 -0.26
N MET A 321 -8.73 -1.65 -1.36
CA MET A 321 -9.69 -0.56 -1.62
C MET A 321 -11.04 -0.73 -0.92
N VAL A 322 -11.53 0.37 -0.36
CA VAL A 322 -12.85 0.53 0.27
C VAL A 322 -13.69 1.54 -0.49
N THR A 323 -13.08 2.65 -0.90
CA THR A 323 -13.73 3.67 -1.72
C THR A 323 -12.86 4.01 -2.92
N MET A 324 -13.49 4.54 -3.98
CA MET A 324 -12.80 4.99 -5.18
C MET A 324 -13.60 6.09 -5.87
N ASN A 325 -12.90 7.12 -6.33
CA ASN A 325 -13.47 8.06 -7.30
C ASN A 325 -13.65 7.37 -8.66
N TRP A 326 -14.72 7.72 -9.35
CA TRP A 326 -15.03 7.18 -10.68
C TRP A 326 -14.44 8.07 -11.77
N PRO A 327 -13.94 7.51 -12.88
CA PRO A 327 -13.39 8.31 -13.99
C PRO A 327 -14.48 9.05 -14.78
N ILE A 328 -15.73 8.65 -14.62
CA ILE A 328 -16.90 9.21 -15.29
C ILE A 328 -17.86 9.83 -14.28
N GLY A 329 -18.61 10.83 -14.69
CA GLY A 329 -19.53 11.56 -13.82
C GLY A 329 -18.83 12.65 -13.00
N THR A 330 -19.51 13.15 -11.98
CA THR A 330 -18.99 14.19 -11.10
C THR A 330 -18.08 13.56 -10.05
N ARG A 331 -16.85 14.08 -9.91
CA ARG A 331 -15.94 13.73 -8.82
C ARG A 331 -15.87 14.86 -7.82
N VAL A 332 -15.80 14.50 -6.54
CA VAL A 332 -15.64 15.47 -5.44
C VAL A 332 -14.17 15.44 -5.04
N LEU A 333 -13.41 16.44 -5.48
CA LEU A 333 -11.99 16.57 -5.13
C LEU A 333 -11.82 16.80 -3.63
N GLY A 334 -10.86 16.09 -3.01
CA GLY A 334 -10.69 16.04 -1.54
C GLY A 334 -11.51 14.93 -0.87
N SER A 335 -12.36 14.21 -1.64
CA SER A 335 -12.94 12.94 -1.21
C SER A 335 -12.16 11.77 -1.80
N CYS A 336 -12.17 10.63 -1.12
CA CYS A 336 -11.66 9.37 -1.64
C CYS A 336 -12.73 8.57 -2.42
N GLY A 337 -13.82 9.22 -2.82
CA GLY A 337 -14.84 8.64 -3.69
C GLY A 337 -15.99 7.94 -2.96
N LEU A 338 -16.69 7.11 -3.72
CA LEU A 338 -17.84 6.32 -3.25
C LEU A 338 -17.38 4.93 -2.78
N PRO A 339 -18.13 4.27 -1.90
CA PRO A 339 -17.88 2.89 -1.52
C PRO A 339 -17.81 1.97 -2.75
N VAL A 340 -16.80 1.09 -2.76
CA VAL A 340 -16.65 0.07 -3.80
C VAL A 340 -17.89 -0.86 -3.77
N PRO A 341 -18.46 -1.21 -4.92
CA PRO A 341 -19.63 -2.08 -4.97
C PRO A 341 -19.49 -3.36 -4.15
N GLY A 342 -20.53 -3.71 -3.40
CA GLY A 342 -20.55 -4.88 -2.50
C GLY A 342 -19.92 -4.66 -1.13
N LEU A 343 -19.42 -3.46 -0.84
CA LEU A 343 -19.01 -3.06 0.50
C LEU A 343 -20.10 -2.19 1.14
N THR A 344 -20.24 -2.32 2.44
CA THR A 344 -21.04 -1.43 3.26
C THR A 344 -20.10 -0.62 4.16
N VAL A 345 -20.25 0.69 4.15
CA VAL A 345 -19.54 1.60 5.04
C VAL A 345 -20.54 2.34 5.93
N ARG A 346 -20.13 2.62 7.14
CA ARG A 346 -20.85 3.50 8.07
C ARG A 346 -19.86 4.43 8.72
N ILE A 347 -20.33 5.61 9.10
CA ILE A 347 -19.58 6.55 9.92
C ILE A 347 -20.33 6.66 11.24
N ILE A 348 -19.66 6.28 12.32
CA ILE A 348 -20.25 6.16 13.64
C ILE A 348 -19.55 7.06 14.66
N ASP A 349 -20.29 7.48 15.66
CA ASP A 349 -19.69 8.05 16.86
C ASP A 349 -18.93 6.96 17.64
N PRO A 350 -17.62 7.13 17.89
CA PRO A 350 -16.81 6.08 18.51
C PRO A 350 -17.23 5.73 19.95
N ALA A 351 -17.92 6.65 20.66
CA ALA A 351 -18.33 6.45 22.04
C ALA A 351 -19.66 5.71 22.14
N SER A 352 -20.64 6.08 21.33
CA SER A 352 -22.00 5.50 21.36
C SER A 352 -22.20 4.35 20.39
N GLY A 353 -21.39 4.28 19.31
CA GLY A 353 -21.57 3.33 18.20
C GLY A 353 -22.75 3.68 17.27
N ALA A 354 -23.43 4.81 17.49
CA ALA A 354 -24.53 5.29 16.65
C ALA A 354 -24.00 5.93 15.36
N ASP A 355 -24.79 5.86 14.28
CA ASP A 355 -24.47 6.59 13.04
C ASP A 355 -24.46 8.09 13.31
N VAL A 356 -23.50 8.80 12.72
CA VAL A 356 -23.45 10.25 12.73
C VAL A 356 -24.30 10.84 11.61
N GLU A 357 -24.72 12.10 11.78
CA GLU A 357 -25.40 12.82 10.71
C GLU A 357 -24.49 13.06 9.51
N THR A 358 -25.09 13.18 8.31
CA THR A 358 -24.34 13.50 7.08
C THR A 358 -23.56 14.80 7.25
N GLY A 359 -22.28 14.77 6.94
CA GLY A 359 -21.34 15.87 7.13
C GLY A 359 -20.63 15.88 8.48
N ALA A 360 -21.15 15.17 9.48
CA ALA A 360 -20.47 15.01 10.77
C ALA A 360 -19.33 14.01 10.68
N GLN A 361 -18.31 14.23 11.51
CA GLN A 361 -17.13 13.35 11.59
C GLN A 361 -17.37 12.20 12.55
N GLY A 362 -16.95 11.00 12.17
CA GLY A 362 -16.98 9.81 13.02
C GLY A 362 -15.97 8.76 12.57
N GLU A 363 -15.95 7.61 13.27
CA GLU A 363 -15.13 6.47 12.86
C GLU A 363 -15.75 5.79 11.63
N LEU A 364 -14.94 5.56 10.61
CA LEU A 364 -15.30 4.74 9.46
C LEU A 364 -15.27 3.26 9.85
N ILE A 365 -16.40 2.57 9.71
CA ILE A 365 -16.47 1.12 9.87
C ILE A 365 -16.92 0.45 8.58
N ILE A 366 -16.45 -0.77 8.33
CA ILE A 366 -16.55 -1.44 7.04
C ILE A 366 -17.06 -2.86 7.22
N ARG A 367 -17.92 -3.28 6.30
CA ARG A 367 -18.36 -4.67 6.16
C ARG A 367 -18.31 -5.08 4.69
N GLY A 368 -17.71 -6.24 4.40
CA GLY A 368 -17.62 -6.73 3.04
C GLY A 368 -16.76 -7.98 2.89
N PRO A 369 -16.73 -8.57 1.69
CA PRO A 369 -16.00 -9.82 1.41
C PRO A 369 -14.49 -9.65 1.24
N ASN A 370 -13.99 -8.42 1.25
CA ASN A 370 -12.58 -8.08 1.14
C ASN A 370 -11.88 -7.93 2.50
N LEU A 371 -12.57 -8.17 3.60
CA LEU A 371 -11.99 -8.05 4.93
C LEU A 371 -10.97 -9.15 5.21
N MET A 372 -9.97 -8.84 6.02
CA MET A 372 -9.01 -9.80 6.56
C MET A 372 -9.69 -10.90 7.37
N SER A 373 -9.03 -12.05 7.47
CA SER A 373 -9.45 -13.12 8.41
C SER A 373 -9.13 -12.77 9.86
N GLY A 374 -8.20 -11.86 10.10
CA GLY A 374 -7.75 -11.38 11.40
C GLY A 374 -6.26 -11.04 11.38
N TYR A 375 -5.73 -10.69 12.55
CA TYR A 375 -4.30 -10.50 12.76
C TYR A 375 -3.65 -11.83 13.18
N HIS A 376 -2.55 -12.18 12.53
CA HIS A 376 -1.79 -13.41 12.78
C HIS A 376 -1.35 -13.49 14.25
N ASN A 377 -1.64 -14.63 14.90
CA ASN A 377 -1.34 -14.89 16.31
C ASN A 377 -1.87 -13.84 17.31
N LYS A 378 -2.89 -13.04 16.93
CA LYS A 378 -3.45 -11.97 17.77
C LYS A 378 -4.99 -12.04 17.85
N PRO A 379 -5.55 -13.08 18.49
CA PRO A 379 -7.00 -13.29 18.49
C PRO A 379 -7.78 -12.18 19.20
N GLN A 380 -7.25 -11.61 20.29
CA GLN A 380 -7.91 -10.54 21.02
C GLN A 380 -7.96 -9.24 20.21
N GLU A 381 -6.87 -8.90 19.52
CA GLU A 381 -6.81 -7.71 18.65
C GLU A 381 -7.69 -7.89 17.42
N SER A 382 -7.76 -9.11 16.90
CA SER A 382 -8.66 -9.47 15.78
C SER A 382 -10.13 -9.30 16.19
N ALA A 383 -10.52 -9.85 17.34
CA ALA A 383 -11.87 -9.71 17.86
C ALA A 383 -12.27 -8.25 18.14
N ALA A 384 -11.33 -7.45 18.67
CA ALA A 384 -11.55 -6.03 18.89
C ALA A 384 -11.72 -5.24 17.58
N ALA A 385 -10.95 -5.59 16.54
CA ALA A 385 -11.03 -4.92 15.25
C ALA A 385 -12.26 -5.33 14.42
N LEU A 386 -12.72 -6.59 14.56
CA LEU A 386 -13.83 -7.18 13.79
C LEU A 386 -15.13 -7.29 14.60
N ARG A 387 -15.30 -6.46 15.63
CA ARG A 387 -16.43 -6.53 16.56
C ARG A 387 -17.77 -6.20 15.89
N GLY A 388 -18.83 -6.85 16.33
CA GLY A 388 -20.20 -6.61 15.84
C GLY A 388 -20.41 -6.93 14.35
N GLY A 389 -19.51 -7.69 13.72
CA GLY A 389 -19.56 -8.00 12.29
C GLY A 389 -19.07 -6.87 11.38
N TRP A 390 -18.41 -5.86 11.95
CA TRP A 390 -17.80 -4.73 11.26
C TRP A 390 -16.31 -4.64 11.56
N TYR A 391 -15.53 -4.28 10.55
CA TYR A 391 -14.16 -3.87 10.77
C TYR A 391 -14.11 -2.40 11.18
N HIS A 392 -13.55 -2.15 12.34
CA HIS A 392 -13.33 -0.81 12.92
C HIS A 392 -11.95 -0.30 12.50
N THR A 393 -11.95 0.69 11.60
CA THR A 393 -10.71 1.15 10.95
C THR A 393 -9.81 1.97 11.86
N GLY A 394 -10.40 2.66 12.83
CA GLY A 394 -9.74 3.72 13.58
C GLY A 394 -9.44 4.97 12.75
N ASP A 395 -9.87 5.02 11.49
CA ASP A 395 -9.78 6.20 10.65
C ASP A 395 -11.06 7.04 10.81
N LEU A 396 -10.90 8.35 10.86
CA LEU A 396 -12.00 9.31 10.91
C LEU A 396 -12.40 9.71 9.50
N ALA A 397 -13.71 9.81 9.27
CA ALA A 397 -14.27 10.19 7.99
C ALA A 397 -15.55 11.02 8.15
N LYS A 398 -15.97 11.64 7.06
CA LYS A 398 -17.29 12.25 6.89
C LYS A 398 -17.83 11.91 5.49
N THR A 399 -19.15 11.96 5.32
CA THR A 399 -19.79 11.84 4.00
C THR A 399 -20.46 13.14 3.61
N ASP A 400 -20.47 13.43 2.32
CA ASP A 400 -21.35 14.48 1.78
C ASP A 400 -22.79 13.94 1.54
N PRO A 401 -23.76 14.79 1.18
CA PRO A 401 -25.14 14.35 0.88
C PRO A 401 -25.26 13.34 -0.28
N ASN A 402 -24.25 13.22 -1.12
CA ASN A 402 -24.22 12.28 -2.25
C ASN A 402 -23.50 10.97 -1.90
N GLY A 403 -23.00 10.83 -0.66
CA GLY A 403 -22.31 9.63 -0.17
C GLY A 403 -20.81 9.58 -0.46
N TYR A 404 -20.20 10.66 -0.97
CA TYR A 404 -18.76 10.73 -1.12
C TYR A 404 -18.08 10.76 0.23
N VAL A 405 -17.13 9.85 0.43
CA VAL A 405 -16.38 9.71 1.68
C VAL A 405 -15.11 10.58 1.63
N ALA A 406 -14.86 11.33 2.68
CA ALA A 406 -13.61 12.04 2.90
C ALA A 406 -12.96 11.57 4.20
N ILE A 407 -11.72 11.10 4.13
CA ILE A 407 -10.92 10.75 5.31
C ILE A 407 -10.41 12.05 5.93
N THR A 408 -10.67 12.24 7.22
CA THR A 408 -10.34 13.48 7.95
C THR A 408 -9.22 13.28 8.97
N GLY A 409 -8.81 12.03 9.24
CA GLY A 409 -7.72 11.76 10.17
C GLY A 409 -7.78 10.35 10.75
N ARG A 410 -7.18 10.19 11.94
CA ARG A 410 -7.19 8.95 12.71
C ARG A 410 -7.56 9.19 14.16
N LEU A 411 -8.35 8.30 14.75
CA LEU A 411 -8.75 8.37 16.15
C LEU A 411 -7.54 8.49 17.08
N LYS A 412 -6.49 7.71 16.84
CA LYS A 412 -5.25 7.69 17.66
C LYS A 412 -4.29 8.85 17.38
N GLU A 413 -4.53 9.63 16.34
CA GLU A 413 -3.72 10.80 15.96
C GLU A 413 -4.40 12.11 16.33
N LEU A 414 -5.65 12.05 16.83
CA LEU A 414 -6.33 13.23 17.36
C LEU A 414 -5.51 13.91 18.44
N ILE A 415 -5.40 15.21 18.31
CA ILE A 415 -4.78 16.08 19.31
C ILE A 415 -5.88 16.54 20.24
N ILE A 416 -5.79 16.19 21.52
CA ILE A 416 -6.84 16.50 22.52
C ILE A 416 -6.41 17.76 23.27
N ARG A 417 -6.89 18.91 22.81
CA ARG A 417 -6.61 20.21 23.40
C ARG A 417 -7.76 20.70 24.27
N GLY A 418 -7.60 20.67 25.58
CA GLY A 418 -8.64 21.12 26.53
C GLY A 418 -9.99 20.42 26.34
N GLY A 419 -9.98 19.11 26.01
CA GLY A 419 -11.17 18.31 25.73
C GLY A 419 -11.70 18.43 24.28
N MET A 420 -11.13 19.29 23.45
CA MET A 420 -11.49 19.41 22.03
C MET A 420 -10.59 18.55 21.15
N ASN A 421 -11.20 17.78 20.25
CA ASN A 421 -10.51 16.94 19.29
C ASN A 421 -10.10 17.75 18.06
N ILE A 422 -8.81 17.69 17.71
CA ILE A 422 -8.24 18.33 16.52
C ILE A 422 -7.65 17.25 15.63
N ALA A 423 -8.12 17.13 14.41
CA ALA A 423 -7.51 16.26 13.41
C ALA A 423 -6.31 16.97 12.77
N PRO A 424 -5.09 16.40 12.84
CA PRO A 424 -3.90 17.00 12.20
C PRO A 424 -4.10 17.37 10.74
N ALA A 425 -4.81 16.53 9.98
CA ALA A 425 -5.05 16.71 8.55
C ALA A 425 -5.82 18.01 8.23
N GLU A 426 -6.69 18.48 9.11
CA GLU A 426 -7.41 19.75 8.90
C GLU A 426 -6.47 20.95 8.88
N ILE A 427 -5.46 20.93 9.73
CA ILE A 427 -4.45 21.99 9.78
C ILE A 427 -3.49 21.84 8.59
N GLU A 428 -3.08 20.60 8.27
CA GLU A 428 -2.19 20.29 7.16
C GLU A 428 -2.80 20.71 5.81
N GLU A 429 -4.09 20.48 5.59
CA GLU A 429 -4.79 20.85 4.38
C GLU A 429 -4.76 22.37 4.16
N VAL A 430 -5.05 23.14 5.19
CA VAL A 430 -5.02 24.60 5.12
C VAL A 430 -3.58 25.11 4.96
N ALA A 431 -2.63 24.60 5.75
CA ALA A 431 -1.22 25.00 5.69
C ALA A 431 -0.60 24.71 4.32
N GLY A 432 -0.95 23.58 3.70
CA GLY A 432 -0.49 23.20 2.36
C GLY A 432 -0.92 24.14 1.24
N THR A 433 -1.92 25.03 1.48
CA THR A 433 -2.32 26.06 0.52
C THR A 433 -1.52 27.36 0.66
N PHE A 434 -0.71 27.51 1.70
CA PHE A 434 0.17 28.66 1.86
C PHE A 434 1.34 28.61 0.87
N GLU A 435 1.60 29.70 0.15
CA GLU A 435 2.54 29.73 -0.97
C GLU A 435 3.96 29.26 -0.61
N GLY A 436 4.41 29.57 0.60
CA GLY A 436 5.74 29.18 1.10
C GLY A 436 5.89 27.74 1.58
N VAL A 437 4.81 26.95 1.62
CA VAL A 437 4.82 25.56 2.09
C VAL A 437 4.95 24.59 0.92
N LEU A 438 5.97 23.75 0.97
CA LEU A 438 6.15 22.62 0.05
C LEU A 438 5.44 21.37 0.58
N ASP A 439 5.67 21.03 1.86
CA ASP A 439 5.08 19.88 2.57
C ASP A 439 4.94 20.25 4.04
N CYS A 440 4.00 19.62 4.75
CA CYS A 440 3.84 19.84 6.17
C CYS A 440 3.23 18.62 6.89
N ALA A 441 3.46 18.58 8.20
CA ALA A 441 2.85 17.58 9.08
C ALA A 441 2.57 18.19 10.46
N VAL A 442 1.43 17.82 11.05
CA VAL A 442 1.02 18.29 12.38
C VAL A 442 1.03 17.14 13.36
N VAL A 443 1.54 17.37 14.56
CA VAL A 443 1.54 16.41 15.67
C VAL A 443 1.07 17.08 16.94
N GLY A 444 0.52 16.29 17.86
CA GLY A 444 0.26 16.72 19.24
C GLY A 444 1.55 16.79 20.04
N ALA A 445 1.76 17.90 20.73
CA ALA A 445 2.77 18.08 21.76
C ALA A 445 2.09 18.15 23.13
N GLY A 446 2.68 17.52 24.15
CA GLY A 446 2.17 17.64 25.52
C GLY A 446 2.18 19.09 26.00
N HIS A 447 1.12 19.51 26.72
CA HIS A 447 0.98 20.84 27.28
C HIS A 447 0.44 20.74 28.72
N ALA A 448 1.05 21.45 29.66
CA ALA A 448 0.75 21.30 31.08
C ALA A 448 -0.72 21.52 31.48
N LEU A 449 -1.40 22.48 30.83
CA LEU A 449 -2.79 22.85 31.16
C LEU A 449 -3.82 22.32 30.18
N LEU A 450 -3.45 22.09 28.92
CA LEU A 450 -4.39 21.77 27.85
C LEU A 450 -4.37 20.30 27.42
N GLY A 451 -3.52 19.48 28.04
CA GLY A 451 -3.26 18.10 27.64
C GLY A 451 -2.33 18.05 26.43
N GLU A 452 -2.84 18.33 25.24
CA GLU A 452 -2.04 18.45 24.01
C GLU A 452 -2.30 19.76 23.29
N VAL A 453 -1.33 20.20 22.50
CA VAL A 453 -1.46 21.32 21.54
C VAL A 453 -0.90 20.92 20.19
N PRO A 454 -1.46 21.42 19.08
CA PRO A 454 -0.92 21.13 17.75
C PRO A 454 0.40 21.85 17.53
N VAL A 455 1.35 21.14 16.94
CA VAL A 455 2.64 21.67 16.49
C VAL A 455 2.80 21.28 15.03
N ILE A 456 3.14 22.23 14.16
CA ILE A 456 3.33 22.01 12.73
C ILE A 456 4.80 21.96 12.35
N PHE A 457 5.19 20.94 11.60
CA PHE A 457 6.46 20.82 10.90
C PHE A 457 6.25 21.20 9.44
N VAL A 458 7.11 22.05 8.89
CA VAL A 458 6.97 22.61 7.55
C VAL A 458 8.26 22.41 6.78
N VAL A 459 8.15 21.92 5.55
CA VAL A 459 9.20 21.93 4.55
C VAL A 459 8.97 23.17 3.68
N PRO A 460 9.90 24.14 3.68
CA PRO A 460 9.75 25.35 2.87
C PRO A 460 9.85 25.05 1.38
N ARG A 461 9.10 25.78 0.58
CA ARG A 461 9.25 25.76 -0.88
C ARG A 461 10.57 26.43 -1.28
N SER A 462 11.27 25.86 -2.24
CA SER A 462 12.51 26.43 -2.77
C SER A 462 12.31 27.88 -3.25
N GLY A 463 13.22 28.76 -2.84
CA GLY A 463 13.15 30.20 -3.15
C GLY A 463 12.25 31.03 -2.23
N HIS A 464 11.61 30.43 -1.23
CA HIS A 464 10.82 31.12 -0.20
C HIS A 464 11.57 31.15 1.12
N THR A 465 11.62 32.33 1.76
CA THR A 465 12.14 32.45 3.12
C THR A 465 11.06 31.98 4.11
N PRO A 466 11.36 31.01 4.95
CA PRO A 466 10.42 30.53 5.96
C PRO A 466 10.00 31.65 6.92
N ASP A 467 8.70 31.86 7.10
CA ASP A 467 8.14 32.86 8.01
C ASP A 467 6.99 32.26 8.82
N ALA A 468 7.30 31.86 10.03
CA ALA A 468 6.34 31.24 10.95
C ALA A 468 5.18 32.19 11.31
N ALA A 469 5.46 33.50 11.44
CA ALA A 469 4.44 34.47 11.82
C ALA A 469 3.40 34.64 10.71
N LYS A 470 3.84 34.76 9.46
CA LYS A 470 2.95 34.82 8.30
C LYS A 470 2.13 33.55 8.11
N LEU A 471 2.72 32.37 8.31
CA LEU A 471 1.98 31.11 8.26
C LEU A 471 0.91 31.06 9.35
N LEU A 472 1.24 31.41 10.59
CA LEU A 472 0.27 31.43 11.69
C LEU A 472 -0.84 32.47 11.48
N GLU A 473 -0.54 33.62 10.91
CA GLU A 473 -1.53 34.63 10.53
C GLU A 473 -2.48 34.07 9.44
N PHE A 474 -1.93 33.48 8.40
CA PHE A 474 -2.69 32.82 7.34
C PHE A 474 -3.63 31.73 7.88
N LEU A 475 -3.14 30.91 8.83
CA LEU A 475 -3.95 29.86 9.48
C LEU A 475 -5.02 30.45 10.38
N ARG A 476 -4.75 31.57 11.08
CA ARG A 476 -5.70 32.25 11.97
C ARG A 476 -6.94 32.76 11.25
N GLU A 477 -6.78 33.18 10.00
CA GLU A 477 -7.91 33.64 9.16
C GLU A 477 -8.83 32.49 8.70
N ARG A 478 -8.35 31.22 8.77
CA ARG A 478 -8.99 30.06 8.12
C ARG A 478 -9.36 28.94 9.08
N LEU A 479 -8.79 28.94 10.28
CA LEU A 479 -9.02 27.90 11.30
C LEU A 479 -9.53 28.52 12.59
N SER A 480 -10.35 27.74 13.31
CA SER A 480 -10.79 28.09 14.67
C SER A 480 -9.57 28.22 15.61
N ALA A 481 -9.63 29.14 16.56
CA ALA A 481 -8.52 29.49 17.43
C ALA A 481 -7.91 28.28 18.19
N TYR A 482 -8.73 27.30 18.57
CA TYR A 482 -8.24 26.11 19.27
C TYR A 482 -7.41 25.16 18.35
N LYS A 483 -7.57 25.25 17.03
CA LYS A 483 -6.83 24.46 16.03
C LYS A 483 -5.48 25.09 15.66
N LEU A 484 -5.23 26.33 16.04
CA LEU A 484 -3.98 27.02 15.65
C LEU A 484 -2.76 26.32 16.26
N PRO A 485 -1.72 26.06 15.44
CA PRO A 485 -0.48 25.51 15.94
C PRO A 485 0.17 26.39 17.01
N HIS A 486 0.61 25.74 18.08
CA HIS A 486 1.35 26.41 19.16
C HIS A 486 2.77 26.78 18.73
N ALA A 487 3.37 25.97 17.84
CA ALA A 487 4.70 26.20 17.32
C ALA A 487 4.80 25.76 15.84
N VAL A 488 5.73 26.38 15.11
CA VAL A 488 6.11 26.04 13.73
C VAL A 488 7.60 25.66 13.73
N HIS A 489 7.89 24.46 13.22
CA HIS A 489 9.26 23.96 13.04
C HIS A 489 9.55 23.79 11.55
N PHE A 490 10.62 24.41 11.06
CA PHE A 490 11.08 24.18 9.69
C PHE A 490 12.06 23.02 9.65
N ILE A 491 11.85 22.11 8.69
CA ILE A 491 12.66 20.91 8.48
C ILE A 491 12.89 20.69 6.99
N ASP A 492 13.90 19.90 6.64
CA ASP A 492 14.26 19.61 5.25
C ASP A 492 13.28 18.64 4.58
N GLU A 493 12.74 17.67 5.37
CA GLU A 493 11.81 16.66 4.87
C GLU A 493 10.85 16.16 5.95
N ILE A 494 9.61 15.81 5.55
CA ILE A 494 8.66 15.09 6.41
C ILE A 494 8.99 13.59 6.36
N PRO A 495 9.31 12.94 7.49
CA PRO A 495 9.60 11.51 7.53
C PRO A 495 8.37 10.69 7.14
N ARG A 496 8.55 9.79 6.15
CA ARG A 496 7.47 8.97 5.61
C ARG A 496 7.90 7.50 5.49
N THR A 497 6.92 6.60 5.45
CA THR A 497 7.13 5.20 5.06
C THR A 497 7.37 5.10 3.56
N GLY A 498 7.84 3.94 3.08
CA GLY A 498 7.95 3.66 1.63
C GLY A 498 6.62 3.77 0.88
N SER A 499 5.47 3.65 1.59
CA SER A 499 4.12 3.89 1.05
C SER A 499 3.65 5.35 1.15
N GLY A 500 4.53 6.29 1.51
CA GLY A 500 4.23 7.73 1.58
C GLY A 500 3.53 8.19 2.87
N LYS A 501 3.26 7.31 3.83
CA LYS A 501 2.57 7.65 5.08
C LYS A 501 3.49 8.39 6.04
N ILE A 502 3.02 9.50 6.64
CA ILE A 502 3.78 10.30 7.60
C ILE A 502 4.10 9.48 8.86
N LEU A 503 5.37 9.48 9.26
CA LEU A 503 5.86 8.88 10.50
C LEU A 503 5.79 9.89 11.66
N ARG A 504 4.57 10.19 12.14
CA ARG A 504 4.32 11.24 13.16
C ARG A 504 5.08 11.00 14.46
N PHE A 505 5.35 9.74 14.82
CA PHE A 505 6.11 9.43 16.03
C PHE A 505 7.55 10.00 15.95
N ARG A 506 8.19 9.96 14.78
CA ARG A 506 9.53 10.56 14.57
C ARG A 506 9.52 12.08 14.69
N LEU A 507 8.41 12.72 14.32
CA LEU A 507 8.24 14.16 14.52
C LEU A 507 8.02 14.50 15.99
N ARG A 508 7.24 13.67 16.71
CA ARG A 508 7.05 13.84 18.18
C ARG A 508 8.37 13.69 18.95
N GLU A 509 9.23 12.75 18.56
CA GLU A 509 10.56 12.56 19.17
C GLU A 509 11.44 13.82 19.06
N ARG A 510 11.23 14.67 18.03
CA ARG A 510 11.97 15.94 17.87
C ARG A 510 11.49 17.06 18.80
N LEU A 511 10.33 16.94 19.40
CA LEU A 511 9.75 18.00 20.25
C LEU A 511 10.34 18.04 21.68
N GLY A 512 10.98 16.97 22.13
CA GLY A 512 11.55 16.91 23.48
C GLY A 512 10.51 16.93 24.59
N ALA A 513 10.75 17.71 25.66
CA ALA A 513 9.87 17.81 26.82
C ALA A 513 8.53 18.53 26.49
N PRO A 514 7.47 18.30 27.29
CA PRO A 514 6.19 19.00 27.14
C PRO A 514 6.37 20.52 27.11
N LEU A 515 5.58 21.16 26.26
CA LEU A 515 5.53 22.62 26.17
C LEU A 515 4.81 23.20 27.40
N GLY A 516 5.38 24.20 28.04
CA GLY A 516 4.87 24.85 29.26
C GLY A 516 3.73 25.83 28.99
#